data_cf0f57b06504a22a3d79fbf0769af5d4
#
_entry.id   cf0f57b06504a22a3d79fbf0769af5d4
#
_cell.length_a   1.000
_cell.length_b   1.000
_cell.length_c   1.000
_cell.angle_alpha   90.00
_cell.angle_beta   90.00
_cell.angle_gamma   90.00
#
_symmetry.space_group_name_H-M   'P 1'
#
loop_
_entity.id
_entity.type
_entity.pdbx_description
1 polymer ?
#
loop_
_entity_poly.entity_id
_entity_poly.type
_entity_poly.pdbx_seq_one_letter_code
_entity_poly.pdbx_strand_id
1 'polypeptide(L)'
;MPSKVINGCINAKNVKDHVIVYTRILNNINLQNAKRAASFIDMVEGKVDQEAVDLLTHYRDKLAMKKMENEGGICKRHELNWVGREGLSEDTHKTYLSDFITHFYKNVVKLIDRAMKKEQTTSANSKLAAEILFHLHTCVNARQVFLGREQELGRLRAYVLGEANTPLILHGEGGSGKTALLSQAAWLAQNAWTSISSVLIVRFCGSTPDSNSVIQLLRSICLQLSYNFNMPSDSVPSEQAPLLIYLKQLLGHATSKHPVHLFLDAVDELNPELRWLPTELPPHCKLIVSITKDCSSSWRWENHPRVEVPPLGPDLGRELIYHLMKLQDRTINNYHSRLVLNALENCSLPIFCRLVFTEIR
;
A
#
# COMPACT_ATOMS: atom_id res chain seq x y z
N MET A 1 -2.50 10.94 -16.41
CA MET A 1 -3.95 10.72 -16.29
C MET A 1 -4.48 9.50 -17.05
N PRO A 2 -4.09 9.17 -18.28
CA PRO A 2 -4.68 8.04 -19.02
C PRO A 2 -4.60 6.69 -18.29
N SER A 3 -3.47 6.36 -17.65
CA SER A 3 -3.25 5.08 -16.99
C SER A 3 -4.23 4.78 -15.85
N LYS A 4 -4.63 5.78 -15.06
CA LYS A 4 -5.60 5.61 -13.96
C LYS A 4 -7.01 5.32 -14.48
N VAL A 5 -7.43 6.00 -15.55
CA VAL A 5 -8.74 5.76 -16.19
C VAL A 5 -8.73 4.41 -16.92
N ILE A 6 -7.64 4.08 -17.61
CA ILE A 6 -7.51 2.81 -18.30
C ILE A 6 -7.56 1.64 -17.30
N ASN A 7 -6.73 1.66 -16.26
CA ASN A 7 -6.65 0.55 -15.31
C ASN A 7 -7.83 0.52 -14.32
N GLY A 8 -8.27 1.69 -13.85
CA GLY A 8 -9.32 1.79 -12.83
C GLY A 8 -10.75 1.70 -13.38
N CYS A 9 -10.96 1.93 -14.67
CA CYS A 9 -12.28 1.88 -15.29
C CYS A 9 -12.32 1.00 -16.53
N ILE A 10 -11.49 1.30 -17.55
CA ILE A 10 -11.62 0.65 -18.87
C ILE A 10 -11.23 -0.83 -18.80
N ASN A 11 -10.14 -1.16 -18.11
CA ASN A 11 -9.66 -2.55 -17.95
C ASN A 11 -10.21 -3.24 -16.69
N ALA A 12 -10.94 -2.51 -15.84
CA ALA A 12 -11.49 -3.07 -14.61
C ALA A 12 -12.58 -4.11 -14.91
N LYS A 13 -12.59 -5.20 -14.13
CA LYS A 13 -13.67 -6.18 -14.13
C LYS A 13 -14.74 -5.77 -13.11
N ASN A 14 -16.02 -6.08 -13.40
CA ASN A 14 -17.15 -5.80 -12.50
C ASN A 14 -17.27 -4.30 -12.10
N VAL A 15 -17.10 -3.39 -13.05
CA VAL A 15 -17.14 -1.93 -12.81
C VAL A 15 -18.38 -1.48 -12.04
N LYS A 16 -19.51 -2.17 -12.20
CA LYS A 16 -20.76 -1.90 -11.46
C LYS A 16 -20.65 -1.98 -9.94
N ASP A 17 -19.65 -2.73 -9.42
CA ASP A 17 -19.46 -2.97 -7.99
C ASP A 17 -18.37 -2.09 -7.37
N HIS A 18 -17.49 -1.48 -8.19
CA HIS A 18 -16.28 -0.81 -7.69
C HIS A 18 -16.05 0.58 -8.25
N VAL A 19 -16.73 0.95 -9.35
CA VAL A 19 -16.41 2.18 -10.07
C VAL A 19 -17.62 3.10 -10.15
N ILE A 20 -17.38 4.40 -9.88
CA ILE A 20 -18.32 5.48 -10.15
C ILE A 20 -17.62 6.45 -11.09
N VAL A 21 -18.26 6.81 -12.19
CA VAL A 21 -17.72 7.76 -13.16
C VAL A 21 -18.60 9.01 -13.21
N TYR A 22 -17.99 10.14 -12.84
CA TYR A 22 -18.59 11.46 -13.04
C TYR A 22 -17.82 12.20 -14.12
N THR A 23 -18.55 12.72 -15.08
CA THR A 23 -17.99 13.57 -16.13
C THR A 23 -18.62 14.95 -16.07
N ARG A 24 -17.80 15.96 -16.29
CA ARG A 24 -18.24 17.35 -16.34
C ARG A 24 -17.81 17.97 -17.66
N ILE A 25 -18.76 18.58 -18.35
CA ILE A 25 -18.52 19.40 -19.55
C ILE A 25 -18.82 20.84 -19.16
N LEU A 26 -17.88 21.72 -19.38
CA LEU A 26 -18.05 23.15 -19.18
C LEU A 26 -18.17 23.82 -20.55
N ASN A 27 -19.35 24.33 -20.84
CA ASN A 27 -19.67 25.00 -22.09
C ASN A 27 -19.33 26.51 -21.98
N ASN A 28 -19.18 27.18 -23.13
CA ASN A 28 -18.99 28.63 -23.22
C ASN A 28 -17.78 29.14 -22.43
N ILE A 29 -16.67 28.39 -22.43
CA ILE A 29 -15.43 28.78 -21.73
C ILE A 29 -14.95 30.12 -22.27
N ASN A 30 -14.71 31.08 -21.37
CA ASN A 30 -14.19 32.39 -21.74
C ASN A 30 -12.69 32.32 -22.05
N LEU A 31 -12.35 32.13 -23.32
CA LEU A 31 -10.97 32.04 -23.81
C LEU A 31 -10.22 33.38 -23.77
N GLN A 32 -10.92 34.52 -23.63
CA GLN A 32 -10.26 35.83 -23.46
C GLN A 32 -9.49 35.90 -22.13
N ASN A 33 -9.93 35.12 -21.12
CA ASN A 33 -9.18 34.94 -19.88
C ASN A 33 -8.38 33.63 -19.96
N ALA A 34 -7.35 33.61 -20.80
CA ALA A 34 -6.54 32.43 -21.09
C ALA A 34 -5.98 31.76 -19.80
N LYS A 35 -5.50 32.57 -18.84
CA LYS A 35 -4.95 32.07 -17.57
C LYS A 35 -6.00 31.27 -16.76
N ARG A 36 -7.23 31.73 -16.75
CA ARG A 36 -8.31 31.05 -16.04
C ARG A 36 -8.89 29.89 -16.86
N ALA A 37 -9.01 30.05 -18.17
CA ALA A 37 -9.45 29.00 -19.08
C ALA A 37 -8.54 27.77 -19.03
N ALA A 38 -7.22 27.94 -18.90
CA ALA A 38 -6.25 26.88 -18.77
C ALA A 38 -6.43 25.99 -17.52
N SER A 39 -7.23 26.41 -16.53
CA SER A 39 -7.62 25.55 -15.40
C SER A 39 -8.72 24.54 -15.74
N PHE A 40 -9.35 24.67 -16.91
CA PHE A 40 -10.51 23.87 -17.31
C PHE A 40 -10.36 23.19 -18.67
N ILE A 41 -9.49 23.69 -19.52
CA ILE A 41 -9.20 23.16 -20.85
C ILE A 41 -7.71 23.24 -21.12
N ASP A 42 -7.15 22.25 -21.79
CA ASP A 42 -5.75 22.24 -22.16
C ASP A 42 -5.46 23.32 -23.19
N MET A 43 -4.41 24.11 -22.95
CA MET A 43 -4.02 25.24 -23.78
C MET A 43 -2.51 25.24 -24.05
N VAL A 44 -2.15 25.48 -25.30
CA VAL A 44 -0.77 25.65 -25.75
C VAL A 44 -0.64 27.05 -26.39
N GLU A 45 0.32 27.86 -25.95
CA GLU A 45 0.57 29.21 -26.45
C GLU A 45 -0.68 30.12 -26.52
N GLY A 46 -1.54 29.99 -25.50
CA GLY A 46 -2.78 30.79 -25.40
C GLY A 46 -3.93 30.33 -26.30
N LYS A 47 -3.78 29.21 -27.01
CA LYS A 47 -4.82 28.57 -27.82
C LYS A 47 -5.22 27.22 -27.23
N VAL A 48 -6.43 26.79 -27.51
CA VAL A 48 -6.92 25.46 -27.11
C VAL A 48 -6.08 24.40 -27.80
N ASP A 49 -5.58 23.45 -27.00
CA ASP A 49 -4.95 22.22 -27.52
C ASP A 49 -6.04 21.25 -27.98
N GLN A 50 -6.35 21.28 -29.25
CA GLN A 50 -7.43 20.47 -29.84
C GLN A 50 -7.13 18.97 -29.75
N GLU A 51 -5.87 18.58 -29.88
CA GLU A 51 -5.46 17.16 -29.79
C GLU A 51 -5.70 16.62 -28.37
N ALA A 52 -5.32 17.38 -27.36
CA ALA A 52 -5.59 17.00 -25.95
C ALA A 52 -7.09 16.95 -25.64
N VAL A 53 -7.89 17.89 -26.15
CA VAL A 53 -9.34 17.91 -25.99
C VAL A 53 -10.00 16.70 -26.67
N ASP A 54 -9.59 16.36 -27.89
CA ASP A 54 -10.11 15.23 -28.63
C ASP A 54 -9.75 13.90 -27.96
N LEU A 55 -8.52 13.78 -27.46
CA LEU A 55 -8.06 12.63 -26.71
C LEU A 55 -8.85 12.45 -25.40
N LEU A 56 -9.02 13.53 -24.62
CA LEU A 56 -9.83 13.51 -23.40
C LEU A 56 -11.28 13.09 -23.71
N THR A 57 -11.87 13.67 -24.74
CA THR A 57 -13.23 13.35 -25.17
C THR A 57 -13.37 11.89 -25.57
N HIS A 58 -12.40 11.35 -26.28
CA HIS A 58 -12.37 9.94 -26.67
C HIS A 58 -12.36 9.02 -25.43
N TYR A 59 -11.42 9.25 -24.48
CA TYR A 59 -11.32 8.44 -23.25
C TYR A 59 -12.55 8.58 -22.36
N ARG A 60 -13.07 9.79 -22.20
CA ARG A 60 -14.21 10.09 -21.36
C ARG A 60 -15.50 9.49 -21.92
N ASP A 61 -15.84 9.83 -23.15
CA ASP A 61 -17.18 9.57 -23.72
C ASP A 61 -17.25 8.23 -24.43
N LYS A 62 -16.22 7.88 -25.24
CA LYS A 62 -16.25 6.67 -26.06
C LYS A 62 -15.73 5.42 -25.32
N LEU A 63 -14.88 5.58 -24.33
CA LEU A 63 -14.35 4.44 -23.59
C LEU A 63 -14.96 4.32 -22.19
N ALA A 64 -14.72 5.28 -21.29
CA ALA A 64 -15.13 5.16 -19.90
C ALA A 64 -16.65 5.17 -19.74
N MET A 65 -17.36 6.20 -20.24
CA MET A 65 -18.82 6.31 -20.11
C MET A 65 -19.53 5.14 -20.78
N LYS A 66 -19.15 4.81 -22.01
CA LYS A 66 -19.76 3.71 -22.76
C LYS A 66 -19.58 2.35 -22.08
N LYS A 67 -18.42 2.11 -21.48
CA LYS A 67 -18.19 0.89 -20.69
C LYS A 67 -19.11 0.85 -19.46
N MET A 68 -19.21 1.96 -18.72
CA MET A 68 -20.08 2.04 -17.55
C MET A 68 -21.54 1.78 -17.90
N GLU A 69 -22.01 2.36 -18.99
CA GLU A 69 -23.38 2.14 -19.49
C GLU A 69 -23.62 0.69 -19.89
N ASN A 70 -22.69 0.08 -20.63
CA ASN A 70 -22.81 -1.30 -21.08
C ASN A 70 -22.76 -2.34 -19.95
N GLU A 71 -22.00 -2.08 -18.90
CA GLU A 71 -21.84 -2.99 -17.78
C GLU A 71 -22.75 -2.66 -16.57
N GLY A 72 -23.68 -1.70 -16.73
CA GLY A 72 -24.60 -1.27 -15.67
C GLY A 72 -23.90 -0.59 -14.49
N GLY A 73 -22.77 0.07 -14.75
CA GLY A 73 -22.02 0.85 -13.78
C GLY A 73 -22.72 2.16 -13.42
N ILE A 74 -22.25 2.80 -12.36
CA ILE A 74 -22.78 4.09 -11.91
C ILE A 74 -22.03 5.20 -12.63
N CYS A 75 -22.73 5.94 -13.49
CA CYS A 75 -22.16 7.09 -14.19
C CYS A 75 -23.14 8.24 -14.28
N LYS A 76 -22.61 9.46 -14.28
CA LYS A 76 -23.40 10.67 -14.49
C LYS A 76 -22.58 11.73 -15.21
N ARG A 77 -23.20 12.33 -16.24
CA ARG A 77 -22.67 13.48 -16.98
C ARG A 77 -23.30 14.75 -16.46
N HIS A 78 -22.50 15.76 -16.19
CA HIS A 78 -22.95 17.11 -15.86
C HIS A 78 -22.52 18.07 -16.98
N GLU A 79 -23.46 18.83 -17.48
CA GLU A 79 -23.21 19.90 -18.45
C GLU A 79 -23.46 21.24 -17.77
N LEU A 80 -22.44 22.08 -17.75
CA LEU A 80 -22.43 23.36 -17.07
C LEU A 80 -22.03 24.47 -18.03
N ASN A 81 -22.44 25.69 -17.74
CA ASN A 81 -21.99 26.86 -18.47
C ASN A 81 -20.98 27.64 -17.66
N TRP A 82 -20.01 28.23 -18.36
CA TRP A 82 -19.14 29.22 -17.75
C TRP A 82 -19.94 30.41 -17.24
N VAL A 83 -19.75 30.79 -15.98
CA VAL A 83 -20.45 31.95 -15.37
C VAL A 83 -19.43 32.91 -14.76
N GLY A 84 -19.55 34.18 -15.10
CA GLY A 84 -18.73 35.26 -14.56
C GLY A 84 -17.23 35.16 -14.94
N ARG A 85 -16.38 35.78 -14.12
CA ARG A 85 -14.93 35.82 -14.36
C ARG A 85 -14.24 34.50 -14.00
N GLU A 86 -14.75 33.81 -12.99
CA GLU A 86 -14.14 32.60 -12.42
C GLU A 86 -14.56 31.32 -13.17
N GLY A 87 -15.58 31.38 -13.99
CA GLY A 87 -16.09 30.26 -14.79
C GLY A 87 -16.89 29.24 -13.99
N LEU A 88 -16.34 28.70 -12.94
CA LEU A 88 -17.00 27.77 -12.02
C LEU A 88 -16.72 28.21 -10.58
N SER A 89 -17.76 28.41 -9.79
CA SER A 89 -17.67 28.77 -8.37
C SER A 89 -18.80 28.13 -7.56
N GLU A 90 -18.63 28.03 -6.26
CA GLU A 90 -19.62 27.51 -5.34
C GLU A 90 -20.93 28.32 -5.42
N ASP A 91 -20.83 29.63 -5.43
CA ASP A 91 -22.00 30.52 -5.46
C ASP A 91 -22.82 30.39 -6.75
N THR A 92 -22.16 30.34 -7.89
CA THR A 92 -22.81 30.32 -9.20
C THR A 92 -23.32 28.94 -9.61
N HIS A 93 -22.76 27.86 -9.01
CA HIS A 93 -23.08 26.48 -9.37
C HIS A 93 -23.59 25.65 -8.19
N LYS A 94 -24.21 26.30 -7.20
CA LYS A 94 -24.70 25.68 -5.96
C LYS A 94 -25.64 24.50 -6.22
N THR A 95 -26.53 24.61 -7.17
CA THR A 95 -27.49 23.54 -7.54
C THR A 95 -26.73 22.31 -8.07
N TYR A 96 -25.74 22.53 -8.95
CA TYR A 96 -24.90 21.44 -9.44
C TYR A 96 -24.12 20.74 -8.32
N LEU A 97 -23.51 21.52 -7.43
CA LEU A 97 -22.73 20.97 -6.30
C LEU A 97 -23.62 20.15 -5.36
N SER A 98 -24.81 20.66 -5.04
CA SER A 98 -25.79 19.94 -4.21
C SER A 98 -26.24 18.62 -4.85
N ASP A 99 -26.57 18.63 -6.14
CA ASP A 99 -26.94 17.43 -6.90
C ASP A 99 -25.78 16.43 -7.00
N PHE A 100 -24.56 16.91 -7.26
CA PHE A 100 -23.37 16.07 -7.31
C PHE A 100 -23.11 15.39 -5.96
N ILE A 101 -23.10 16.14 -4.85
CA ILE A 101 -22.85 15.63 -3.51
C ILE A 101 -23.93 14.59 -3.13
N THR A 102 -25.18 14.90 -3.35
CA THR A 102 -26.32 14.00 -3.03
C THR A 102 -26.23 12.70 -3.83
N HIS A 103 -25.97 12.80 -5.13
CA HIS A 103 -25.84 11.64 -6.00
C HIS A 103 -24.60 10.81 -5.65
N PHE A 104 -23.47 11.45 -5.37
CA PHE A 104 -22.22 10.80 -4.96
C PHE A 104 -22.43 10.01 -3.66
N TYR A 105 -22.92 10.68 -2.62
CA TYR A 105 -23.17 10.06 -1.32
C TYR A 105 -24.08 8.82 -1.44
N LYS A 106 -25.23 8.97 -2.09
CA LYS A 106 -26.19 7.87 -2.30
C LYS A 106 -25.56 6.66 -2.98
N ASN A 107 -24.73 6.88 -3.99
CA ASN A 107 -24.13 5.78 -4.75
C ASN A 107 -22.92 5.15 -4.04
N VAL A 108 -22.12 5.93 -3.30
CA VAL A 108 -21.05 5.39 -2.45
C VAL A 108 -21.64 4.49 -1.37
N VAL A 109 -22.69 4.94 -0.66
CA VAL A 109 -23.38 4.10 0.34
C VAL A 109 -23.89 2.81 -0.31
N LYS A 110 -24.53 2.90 -1.48
CA LYS A 110 -25.00 1.72 -2.22
C LYS A 110 -23.90 0.73 -2.58
N LEU A 111 -22.70 1.21 -2.97
CA LEU A 111 -21.56 0.33 -3.26
C LEU A 111 -21.02 -0.32 -1.99
N ILE A 112 -20.89 0.45 -0.90
CA ILE A 112 -20.47 -0.07 0.40
C ILE A 112 -21.45 -1.15 0.90
N ASP A 113 -22.75 -0.90 0.86
CA ASP A 113 -23.77 -1.87 1.28
C ASP A 113 -23.71 -3.17 0.45
N ARG A 114 -23.46 -3.05 -0.85
CA ARG A 114 -23.26 -4.23 -1.72
C ARG A 114 -22.00 -5.00 -1.35
N ALA A 115 -20.90 -4.31 -1.11
CA ALA A 115 -19.65 -4.93 -0.71
C ALA A 115 -19.81 -5.65 0.64
N MET A 116 -20.43 -5.01 1.63
CA MET A 116 -20.69 -5.61 2.94
C MET A 116 -21.59 -6.84 2.86
N LYS A 117 -22.66 -6.82 2.08
CA LYS A 117 -23.52 -7.98 1.86
C LYS A 117 -22.79 -9.14 1.20
N LYS A 118 -21.93 -8.84 0.22
CA LYS A 118 -21.11 -9.84 -0.46
C LYS A 118 -20.08 -10.47 0.49
N GLU A 119 -19.51 -9.66 1.38
CA GLU A 119 -18.57 -10.12 2.40
C GLU A 119 -19.24 -11.05 3.43
N GLN A 120 -20.46 -10.76 3.84
CA GLN A 120 -21.22 -11.62 4.77
C GLN A 120 -21.51 -13.03 4.21
N THR A 121 -21.59 -13.19 2.90
CA THR A 121 -21.78 -14.47 2.22
C THR A 121 -20.48 -15.21 1.91
N THR A 122 -19.32 -14.58 2.15
CA THR A 122 -18.02 -15.13 1.83
C THR A 122 -17.59 -16.13 2.90
N SER A 123 -17.13 -17.31 2.51
CA SER A 123 -16.67 -18.36 3.45
C SER A 123 -15.45 -17.86 4.26
N ALA A 124 -15.24 -18.43 5.45
CA ALA A 124 -14.08 -18.11 6.30
C ALA A 124 -12.74 -18.26 5.56
N ASN A 125 -12.62 -19.27 4.71
CA ASN A 125 -11.43 -19.51 3.88
C ASN A 125 -11.22 -18.41 2.83
N SER A 126 -12.29 -17.86 2.24
CA SER A 126 -12.19 -16.75 1.29
C SER A 126 -11.77 -15.46 1.98
N LYS A 127 -12.20 -15.19 3.22
CA LYS A 127 -11.76 -14.03 4.01
C LYS A 127 -10.29 -14.14 4.35
N LEU A 128 -9.85 -15.31 4.82
CA LEU A 128 -8.44 -15.56 5.08
C LEU A 128 -7.59 -15.41 3.82
N ALA A 129 -8.03 -15.93 2.68
CA ALA A 129 -7.34 -15.77 1.41
C ALA A 129 -7.23 -14.30 0.98
N ALA A 130 -8.28 -13.51 1.15
CA ALA A 130 -8.27 -12.08 0.85
C ALA A 130 -7.29 -11.32 1.74
N GLU A 131 -7.24 -11.62 3.04
CA GLU A 131 -6.28 -11.06 3.99
C GLU A 131 -4.84 -11.37 3.59
N ILE A 132 -4.55 -12.64 3.31
CA ILE A 132 -3.20 -13.07 2.86
C ILE A 132 -2.81 -12.35 1.57
N LEU A 133 -3.69 -12.30 0.58
CA LEU A 133 -3.45 -11.65 -0.71
C LEU A 133 -3.22 -10.15 -0.56
N PHE A 134 -3.94 -9.48 0.33
CA PHE A 134 -3.71 -8.06 0.63
C PHE A 134 -2.28 -7.82 1.12
N HIS A 135 -1.81 -8.59 2.10
CA HIS A 135 -0.46 -8.46 2.63
C HIS A 135 0.61 -8.84 1.60
N LEU A 136 0.39 -9.86 0.79
CA LEU A 136 1.31 -10.22 -0.31
C LEU A 136 1.36 -9.11 -1.38
N HIS A 137 0.24 -8.51 -1.73
CA HIS A 137 0.20 -7.38 -2.66
C HIS A 137 0.93 -6.15 -2.09
N THR A 138 0.72 -5.84 -0.81
CA THR A 138 1.45 -4.78 -0.10
C THR A 138 2.96 -5.05 -0.11
N CYS A 139 3.37 -6.30 0.12
CA CYS A 139 4.76 -6.73 0.03
C CYS A 139 5.35 -6.50 -1.37
N VAL A 140 4.63 -6.86 -2.43
CA VAL A 140 5.07 -6.61 -3.82
C VAL A 140 5.23 -5.12 -4.09
N ASN A 141 4.27 -4.30 -3.68
CA ASN A 141 4.31 -2.85 -3.89
C ASN A 141 5.46 -2.18 -3.11
N ALA A 142 5.70 -2.59 -1.86
CA ALA A 142 6.74 -2.02 -1.02
C ALA A 142 8.16 -2.25 -1.59
N ARG A 143 8.36 -3.32 -2.37
CA ARG A 143 9.65 -3.69 -2.98
C ARG A 143 9.83 -3.24 -4.43
N GLN A 144 8.84 -2.62 -5.08
CA GLN A 144 8.93 -2.19 -6.49
C GLN A 144 10.14 -1.28 -6.76
N VAL A 145 10.48 -0.44 -5.79
CA VAL A 145 11.66 0.43 -5.86
C VAL A 145 12.47 0.20 -4.59
N PHE A 146 13.43 -0.70 -4.70
CA PHE A 146 14.31 -1.09 -3.60
C PHE A 146 15.77 -0.89 -4.05
N LEU A 147 16.51 -0.07 -3.31
CA LEU A 147 17.91 0.26 -3.59
C LEU A 147 18.73 0.20 -2.32
N GLY A 148 19.97 -0.27 -2.46
CA GLY A 148 20.90 -0.43 -1.35
C GLY A 148 20.48 -1.52 -0.35
N ARG A 149 20.94 -1.43 0.86
CA ARG A 149 20.59 -2.34 1.98
C ARG A 149 21.19 -3.73 1.90
N GLU A 150 22.26 -3.90 1.16
CA GLU A 150 22.93 -5.20 1.01
C GLU A 150 23.45 -5.73 2.35
N GLN A 151 23.92 -4.83 3.24
CA GLN A 151 24.41 -5.20 4.56
C GLN A 151 23.28 -5.69 5.47
N GLU A 152 22.19 -4.94 5.51
CA GLU A 152 20.99 -5.30 6.27
C GLU A 152 20.37 -6.61 5.74
N LEU A 153 20.25 -6.75 4.43
CA LEU A 153 19.80 -8.01 3.79
C LEU A 153 20.74 -9.17 4.12
N GLY A 154 22.04 -8.95 4.13
CA GLY A 154 23.04 -9.96 4.52
C GLY A 154 22.82 -10.45 5.96
N ARG A 155 22.54 -9.54 6.92
CA ARG A 155 22.25 -9.90 8.31
C ARG A 155 20.90 -10.65 8.43
N LEU A 156 19.87 -10.22 7.71
CA LEU A 156 18.57 -10.91 7.68
C LEU A 156 18.71 -12.31 7.07
N ARG A 157 19.50 -12.46 6.01
CA ARG A 157 19.82 -13.77 5.41
C ARG A 157 20.53 -14.68 6.41
N ALA A 158 21.55 -14.18 7.08
CA ALA A 158 22.28 -14.94 8.09
C ALA A 158 21.38 -15.42 9.23
N TYR A 159 20.42 -14.59 9.64
CA TYR A 159 19.41 -14.98 10.63
C TYR A 159 18.45 -16.07 10.10
N VAL A 160 17.91 -15.91 8.89
CA VAL A 160 16.98 -16.89 8.30
C VAL A 160 17.64 -18.26 8.12
N LEU A 161 18.90 -18.28 7.70
CA LEU A 161 19.65 -19.52 7.46
C LEU A 161 20.34 -20.08 8.70
N GLY A 162 20.48 -19.27 9.76
CA GLY A 162 21.15 -19.65 10.99
C GLY A 162 20.27 -20.47 11.94
N GLU A 163 20.83 -20.85 13.09
CA GLU A 163 20.18 -21.69 14.10
C GLU A 163 19.46 -20.88 15.19
N ALA A 164 19.50 -19.53 15.14
CA ALA A 164 18.87 -18.69 16.16
C ALA A 164 17.37 -19.01 16.31
N ASN A 165 16.95 -19.21 17.55
CA ASN A 165 15.58 -19.52 17.95
C ASN A 165 14.89 -18.36 18.67
N THR A 166 15.44 -17.16 18.57
CA THR A 166 14.87 -15.92 19.13
C THR A 166 14.44 -14.99 17.99
N PRO A 167 13.40 -14.19 18.17
CA PRO A 167 12.98 -13.19 17.16
C PRO A 167 14.09 -12.19 16.83
N LEU A 168 14.19 -11.80 15.55
CA LEU A 168 15.04 -10.70 15.12
C LEU A 168 14.22 -9.40 15.05
N ILE A 169 14.79 -8.34 15.60
CA ILE A 169 14.19 -7.01 15.65
C ILE A 169 14.82 -6.11 14.58
N LEU A 170 14.01 -5.69 13.64
CA LEU A 170 14.35 -4.69 12.64
C LEU A 170 13.89 -3.32 13.16
N HIS A 171 14.82 -2.40 13.45
CA HIS A 171 14.46 -1.11 14.04
C HIS A 171 15.05 0.06 13.23
N GLY A 172 14.44 1.24 13.38
CA GLY A 172 14.88 2.47 12.70
C GLY A 172 13.79 3.53 12.71
N GLU A 173 14.14 4.72 12.32
CA GLU A 173 13.22 5.86 12.28
C GLU A 173 12.00 5.61 11.38
N GLY A 174 10.90 6.34 11.64
CA GLY A 174 9.75 6.39 10.74
C GLY A 174 10.20 6.81 9.34
N GLY A 175 9.78 6.04 8.32
CA GLY A 175 10.17 6.34 6.93
C GLY A 175 11.57 5.90 6.50
N SER A 176 12.36 5.21 7.35
CA SER A 176 13.70 4.68 7.00
C SER A 176 13.68 3.53 5.99
N GLY A 177 12.51 2.96 5.68
CA GLY A 177 12.35 1.89 4.71
C GLY A 177 12.29 0.48 5.30
N LYS A 178 11.96 0.34 6.60
CA LYS A 178 11.77 -0.98 7.27
C LYS A 178 10.80 -1.89 6.53
N THR A 179 9.64 -1.36 6.16
CA THR A 179 8.61 -2.07 5.40
C THR A 179 9.13 -2.62 4.07
N ALA A 180 9.89 -1.82 3.32
CA ALA A 180 10.48 -2.23 2.05
C ALA A 180 11.56 -3.31 2.25
N LEU A 181 12.42 -3.15 3.27
CA LEU A 181 13.46 -4.11 3.60
C LEU A 181 12.88 -5.44 4.08
N LEU A 182 11.86 -5.40 4.97
CA LEU A 182 11.15 -6.59 5.44
C LEU A 182 10.45 -7.31 4.29
N SER A 183 9.81 -6.58 3.39
CA SER A 183 9.15 -7.12 2.20
C SER A 183 10.14 -7.78 1.24
N GLN A 184 11.30 -7.15 1.02
CA GLN A 184 12.36 -7.71 0.19
C GLN A 184 12.96 -8.98 0.82
N ALA A 185 13.19 -8.97 2.14
CA ALA A 185 13.69 -10.13 2.87
C ALA A 185 12.70 -11.31 2.84
N ALA A 186 11.41 -11.06 3.01
CA ALA A 186 10.36 -12.07 2.93
C ALA A 186 10.33 -12.75 1.55
N TRP A 187 10.42 -11.94 0.49
CA TRP A 187 10.49 -12.46 -0.87
C TRP A 187 11.77 -13.28 -1.13
N LEU A 188 12.93 -12.79 -0.69
CA LEU A 188 14.21 -13.48 -0.85
C LEU A 188 14.24 -14.77 -0.04
N ALA A 189 13.68 -14.79 1.17
CA ALA A 189 13.57 -16.00 1.98
C ALA A 189 12.80 -17.11 1.27
N GLN A 190 11.69 -16.72 0.57
CA GLN A 190 10.86 -17.69 -0.14
C GLN A 190 11.43 -18.14 -1.49
N ASN A 191 12.17 -17.26 -2.20
CA ASN A 191 12.51 -17.50 -3.60
C ASN A 191 14.03 -17.69 -3.87
N ALA A 192 14.90 -17.26 -2.96
CA ALA A 192 16.34 -17.21 -3.26
C ALA A 192 17.26 -17.67 -2.12
N TRP A 193 16.89 -17.50 -0.85
CA TRP A 193 17.77 -17.85 0.26
C TRP A 193 17.71 -19.31 0.65
N THR A 194 16.55 -19.94 0.49
CA THR A 194 16.33 -21.35 0.78
C THR A 194 15.86 -22.10 -0.46
N SER A 195 16.27 -23.35 -0.59
CA SER A 195 15.75 -24.28 -1.60
C SER A 195 14.49 -25.00 -1.14
N ILE A 196 14.11 -24.82 0.12
CA ILE A 196 12.95 -25.47 0.74
C ILE A 196 11.82 -24.46 0.82
N SER A 197 10.64 -24.85 0.33
CA SER A 197 9.44 -24.01 0.42
C SER A 197 8.99 -23.90 1.88
N SER A 198 9.04 -22.69 2.43
CA SER A 198 8.58 -22.38 3.78
C SER A 198 7.12 -21.99 3.81
N VAL A 199 6.47 -22.18 4.96
CA VAL A 199 5.20 -21.52 5.26
C VAL A 199 5.51 -20.06 5.55
N LEU A 200 5.28 -19.19 4.55
CA LEU A 200 5.53 -17.76 4.66
C LEU A 200 4.30 -17.04 5.20
N ILE A 201 4.49 -16.28 6.27
CA ILE A 201 3.49 -15.38 6.84
C ILE A 201 4.04 -13.97 6.84
N VAL A 202 3.38 -13.07 6.12
CA VAL A 202 3.70 -11.64 6.11
C VAL A 202 2.48 -10.87 6.60
N ARG A 203 2.68 -9.96 7.57
CA ARG A 203 1.62 -9.06 8.04
C ARG A 203 2.16 -7.64 8.22
N PHE A 204 1.40 -6.68 7.73
CA PHE A 204 1.61 -5.24 7.96
C PHE A 204 0.58 -4.80 8.98
N CYS A 205 1.01 -4.55 10.21
CA CYS A 205 0.12 -4.18 11.32
C CYS A 205 -0.62 -2.87 11.02
N GLY A 206 -1.86 -2.77 11.47
CA GLY A 206 -2.69 -1.59 11.22
C GLY A 206 -3.24 -1.41 9.80
N SER A 207 -2.86 -2.27 8.84
CA SER A 207 -3.22 -2.08 7.44
C SER A 207 -4.57 -2.67 7.03
N THR A 208 -5.09 -3.62 7.80
CA THR A 208 -6.39 -4.28 7.58
C THR A 208 -7.16 -4.41 8.89
N PRO A 209 -8.47 -4.64 8.85
CA PRO A 209 -9.24 -4.95 10.07
C PRO A 209 -8.69 -6.16 10.83
N ASP A 210 -8.20 -7.19 10.13
CA ASP A 210 -7.66 -8.41 10.72
C ASP A 210 -6.20 -8.27 11.18
N SER A 211 -5.58 -7.11 10.99
CA SER A 211 -4.22 -6.78 11.45
C SER A 211 -4.14 -5.51 12.31
N ASN A 212 -5.27 -4.95 12.77
CA ASN A 212 -5.32 -3.70 13.54
C ASN A 212 -5.34 -3.87 15.06
N SER A 213 -5.37 -5.11 15.54
CA SER A 213 -5.24 -5.44 16.97
C SER A 213 -4.47 -6.73 17.17
N VAL A 214 -3.85 -6.88 18.33
CA VAL A 214 -3.06 -8.09 18.68
C VAL A 214 -3.90 -9.35 18.53
N ILE A 215 -5.16 -9.34 19.00
CA ILE A 215 -6.04 -10.51 18.96
C ILE A 215 -6.37 -10.89 17.50
N GLN A 216 -6.73 -9.92 16.67
CA GLN A 216 -7.07 -10.18 15.28
C GLN A 216 -5.85 -10.63 14.47
N LEU A 217 -4.70 -10.00 14.68
CA LEU A 217 -3.44 -10.41 14.06
C LEU A 217 -3.07 -11.85 14.42
N LEU A 218 -3.07 -12.20 15.72
CA LEU A 218 -2.76 -13.55 16.19
C LEU A 218 -3.76 -14.58 15.61
N ARG A 219 -5.04 -14.22 15.58
CA ARG A 219 -6.07 -15.07 15.01
C ARG A 219 -5.87 -15.32 13.52
N SER A 220 -5.59 -14.25 12.75
CA SER A 220 -5.28 -14.34 11.32
C SER A 220 -4.05 -15.24 11.04
N ILE A 221 -3.00 -15.10 11.86
CA ILE A 221 -1.80 -15.95 11.77
C ILE A 221 -2.14 -17.42 12.11
N CYS A 222 -2.87 -17.66 13.20
CA CYS A 222 -3.27 -19.01 13.60
C CYS A 222 -4.16 -19.68 12.55
N LEU A 223 -5.11 -18.97 11.94
CA LEU A 223 -5.93 -19.48 10.85
C LEU A 223 -5.09 -19.89 9.64
N GLN A 224 -4.10 -19.06 9.25
CA GLN A 224 -3.20 -19.38 8.14
C GLN A 224 -2.34 -20.61 8.46
N LEU A 225 -1.78 -20.70 9.66
CA LEU A 225 -1.00 -21.88 10.09
C LEU A 225 -1.86 -23.13 10.15
N SER A 226 -3.07 -23.04 10.73
CA SER A 226 -4.03 -24.16 10.77
C SER A 226 -4.35 -24.68 9.36
N TYR A 227 -4.59 -23.77 8.41
CA TYR A 227 -4.80 -24.14 7.01
C TYR A 227 -3.58 -24.86 6.41
N ASN A 228 -2.36 -24.35 6.62
CA ASN A 228 -1.15 -24.95 6.08
C ASN A 228 -0.79 -26.31 6.71
N PHE A 229 -1.16 -26.51 7.98
CA PHE A 229 -0.92 -27.77 8.68
C PHE A 229 -2.13 -28.71 8.69
N ASN A 230 -3.17 -28.43 7.90
CA ASN A 230 -4.42 -29.19 7.83
C ASN A 230 -5.11 -29.38 9.19
N MET A 231 -5.06 -28.35 10.05
CA MET A 231 -5.73 -28.34 11.34
C MET A 231 -7.11 -27.69 11.24
N PRO A 232 -8.09 -28.08 12.07
CA PRO A 232 -9.42 -27.51 12.03
C PRO A 232 -9.41 -26.01 12.36
N SER A 233 -10.02 -25.18 11.51
CA SER A 233 -10.14 -23.73 11.73
C SER A 233 -11.02 -23.37 12.93
N ASP A 234 -11.99 -24.22 13.26
CA ASP A 234 -12.92 -24.03 14.39
C ASP A 234 -12.22 -24.15 15.75
N SER A 235 -11.01 -24.74 15.78
CA SER A 235 -10.20 -24.87 16.98
C SER A 235 -9.44 -23.59 17.34
N VAL A 236 -9.44 -22.55 16.48
CA VAL A 236 -8.71 -21.30 16.71
C VAL A 236 -9.43 -20.46 17.77
N PRO A 237 -8.79 -20.18 18.93
CA PRO A 237 -9.40 -19.42 20.01
C PRO A 237 -9.74 -17.97 19.60
N SER A 238 -10.60 -17.33 20.39
CA SER A 238 -11.00 -15.92 20.19
C SER A 238 -10.33 -14.94 21.17
N GLU A 239 -9.73 -15.45 22.26
CA GLU A 239 -9.10 -14.63 23.30
C GLU A 239 -7.58 -14.65 23.20
N GLN A 240 -6.92 -13.58 23.65
CA GLN A 240 -5.47 -13.37 23.48
C GLN A 240 -4.63 -14.46 24.14
N ALA A 241 -4.89 -14.80 25.40
CA ALA A 241 -4.07 -15.77 26.12
C ALA A 241 -4.14 -17.18 25.53
N PRO A 242 -5.32 -17.75 25.24
CA PRO A 242 -5.46 -19.01 24.50
C PRO A 242 -4.83 -18.94 23.10
N LEU A 243 -4.95 -17.82 22.36
CA LEU A 243 -4.33 -17.64 21.04
C LEU A 243 -2.82 -17.75 21.09
N LEU A 244 -2.17 -17.18 22.11
CA LEU A 244 -0.72 -17.28 22.28
C LEU A 244 -0.26 -18.71 22.54
N ILE A 245 -1.01 -19.45 23.35
CA ILE A 245 -0.74 -20.88 23.60
C ILE A 245 -0.92 -21.69 22.31
N TYR A 246 -2.00 -21.43 21.60
CA TYR A 246 -2.33 -22.13 20.35
C TYR A 246 -1.32 -21.79 19.23
N LEU A 247 -0.89 -20.55 19.12
CA LEU A 247 0.19 -20.15 18.19
C LEU A 247 1.47 -20.95 18.46
N LYS A 248 1.88 -21.07 19.73
CA LYS A 248 3.06 -21.86 20.11
C LYS A 248 2.91 -23.35 19.72
N GLN A 249 1.73 -23.92 19.90
CA GLN A 249 1.43 -25.29 19.47
C GLN A 249 1.54 -25.44 17.94
N LEU A 250 0.93 -24.51 17.17
CA LEU A 250 0.98 -24.53 15.72
C LEU A 250 2.40 -24.38 15.19
N LEU A 251 3.20 -23.48 15.77
CA LEU A 251 4.62 -23.33 15.41
C LEU A 251 5.43 -24.61 15.71
N GLY A 252 5.03 -25.39 16.71
CA GLY A 252 5.65 -26.69 17.02
C GLY A 252 5.47 -27.74 15.92
N HIS A 253 4.58 -27.55 14.95
CA HIS A 253 4.45 -28.42 13.77
C HIS A 253 5.46 -28.11 12.66
N ALA A 254 6.26 -27.05 12.80
CA ALA A 254 7.32 -26.75 11.84
C ALA A 254 8.35 -27.87 11.80
N THR A 255 8.84 -28.18 10.62
CA THR A 255 9.87 -29.20 10.39
C THR A 255 10.96 -28.68 9.46
N SER A 256 12.08 -29.39 9.36
CA SER A 256 13.13 -29.04 8.39
C SER A 256 12.65 -29.03 6.93
N LYS A 257 11.60 -29.81 6.61
CA LYS A 257 10.99 -29.85 5.26
C LYS A 257 9.92 -28.78 5.06
N HIS A 258 9.30 -28.31 6.14
CA HIS A 258 8.24 -27.28 6.14
C HIS A 258 8.51 -26.25 7.23
N PRO A 259 9.59 -25.44 7.10
CA PRO A 259 9.89 -24.40 8.07
C PRO A 259 8.85 -23.26 8.01
N VAL A 260 8.73 -22.53 9.09
CA VAL A 260 7.81 -21.39 9.22
C VAL A 260 8.60 -20.10 9.32
N HIS A 261 8.32 -19.15 8.42
CA HIS A 261 8.92 -17.83 8.43
C HIS A 261 7.85 -16.76 8.60
N LEU A 262 7.93 -16.00 9.69
CA LEU A 262 7.02 -14.90 10.00
C LEU A 262 7.73 -13.56 9.84
N PHE A 263 7.10 -12.65 9.10
CA PHE A 263 7.54 -11.27 8.88
C PHE A 263 6.41 -10.34 9.30
N LEU A 264 6.58 -9.64 10.42
CA LEU A 264 5.57 -8.76 10.99
C LEU A 264 6.08 -7.32 10.99
N ASP A 265 5.43 -6.45 10.24
CA ASP A 265 5.80 -5.04 10.11
C ASP A 265 5.04 -4.17 11.10
N ALA A 266 5.72 -3.17 11.67
CA ALA A 266 5.15 -2.15 12.56
C ALA A 266 4.38 -2.74 13.77
N VAL A 267 4.94 -3.75 14.45
CA VAL A 267 4.26 -4.42 15.57
C VAL A 267 4.04 -3.52 16.78
N ASP A 268 4.82 -2.45 16.92
CA ASP A 268 4.71 -1.40 17.92
C ASP A 268 3.44 -0.54 17.76
N GLU A 269 2.86 -0.47 16.58
CA GLU A 269 1.56 0.21 16.35
C GLU A 269 0.40 -0.50 17.07
N LEU A 270 0.48 -1.82 17.25
CA LEU A 270 -0.56 -2.58 17.94
C LEU A 270 -0.41 -2.54 19.45
N ASN A 271 0.80 -2.63 19.96
CA ASN A 271 1.11 -2.58 21.37
C ASN A 271 2.60 -2.26 21.58
N PRO A 272 2.96 -1.07 22.07
CA PRO A 272 4.34 -0.66 22.25
C PRO A 272 5.16 -1.55 23.20
N GLU A 273 4.52 -2.22 24.16
CA GLU A 273 5.22 -3.07 25.12
C GLU A 273 5.65 -4.43 24.53
N LEU A 274 5.08 -4.83 23.40
CA LEU A 274 5.39 -6.07 22.68
C LEU A 274 5.35 -7.35 23.53
N ARG A 275 4.61 -7.35 24.65
CA ARG A 275 4.55 -8.48 25.59
C ARG A 275 3.93 -9.75 25.00
N TRP A 276 3.16 -9.58 23.94
CA TRP A 276 2.49 -10.67 23.24
C TRP A 276 3.41 -11.45 22.28
N LEU A 277 4.54 -10.88 21.89
CA LEU A 277 5.50 -11.56 21.03
C LEU A 277 6.26 -12.65 21.81
N PRO A 278 6.48 -13.83 21.20
CA PRO A 278 7.30 -14.88 21.80
C PRO A 278 8.77 -14.42 21.92
N THR A 279 9.41 -14.71 23.02
CA THR A 279 10.86 -14.48 23.20
C THR A 279 11.71 -15.62 22.65
N GLU A 280 11.13 -16.81 22.55
CA GLU A 280 11.75 -17.99 22.00
C GLU A 280 10.82 -18.66 20.97
N LEU A 281 11.39 -19.22 19.95
CA LEU A 281 10.70 -19.88 18.86
C LEU A 281 11.02 -21.40 18.89
N PRO A 282 10.06 -22.24 18.50
CA PRO A 282 10.35 -23.64 18.23
C PRO A 282 11.38 -23.81 17.11
N PRO A 283 12.05 -24.98 17.02
CA PRO A 283 12.93 -25.29 15.91
C PRO A 283 12.24 -25.09 14.55
N HIS A 284 13.01 -24.72 13.54
CA HIS A 284 12.55 -24.46 12.18
C HIS A 284 11.55 -23.28 12.02
N CYS A 285 11.43 -22.41 13.05
CA CYS A 285 10.65 -21.19 13.01
C CYS A 285 11.56 -19.98 13.01
N LYS A 286 11.25 -18.96 12.19
CA LYS A 286 11.90 -17.66 12.17
C LYS A 286 10.87 -16.57 12.30
N LEU A 287 11.16 -15.55 13.10
CA LEU A 287 10.31 -14.39 13.29
C LEU A 287 11.14 -13.12 13.15
N ILE A 288 10.82 -12.30 12.17
CA ILE A 288 11.38 -10.96 12.00
C ILE A 288 10.27 -9.95 12.24
N VAL A 289 10.49 -9.04 13.17
CA VAL A 289 9.54 -7.96 13.50
C VAL A 289 10.16 -6.61 13.23
N SER A 290 9.38 -5.66 12.72
CA SER A 290 9.84 -4.28 12.60
C SER A 290 9.19 -3.39 13.65
N ILE A 291 9.99 -2.46 14.21
CA ILE A 291 9.57 -1.46 15.20
C ILE A 291 10.24 -0.10 14.90
N THR A 292 9.67 0.98 15.43
CA THR A 292 10.33 2.28 15.44
C THR A 292 11.46 2.32 16.47
N LYS A 293 12.41 3.26 16.30
CA LYS A 293 13.58 3.39 17.18
C LYS A 293 13.19 3.69 18.63
N ASP A 294 12.11 4.44 18.82
CA ASP A 294 11.65 4.88 20.14
C ASP A 294 11.10 3.73 21.01
N CYS A 295 10.58 2.67 20.39
CA CYS A 295 10.05 1.50 21.09
C CYS A 295 11.11 0.42 21.39
N SER A 296 12.37 0.63 20.98
CA SER A 296 13.45 -0.37 21.10
C SER A 296 14.02 -0.50 22.53
N SER A 297 13.64 0.37 23.48
CA SER A 297 14.20 0.46 24.82
C SER A 297 13.68 -0.55 25.84
N SER A 298 12.81 -1.49 25.45
CA SER A 298 12.29 -2.50 26.35
C SER A 298 13.38 -3.52 26.72
N TRP A 299 13.70 -3.63 28.03
CA TRP A 299 14.68 -4.58 28.59
C TRP A 299 14.48 -6.03 28.14
N ARG A 300 13.24 -6.43 27.86
CA ARG A 300 12.87 -7.78 27.42
C ARG A 300 13.57 -8.21 26.13
N TRP A 301 13.95 -7.23 25.30
CA TRP A 301 14.49 -7.47 23.96
C TRP A 301 16.00 -7.15 23.86
N GLU A 302 16.68 -6.81 24.95
CA GLU A 302 18.12 -6.42 24.93
C GLU A 302 19.02 -7.49 24.31
N ASN A 303 18.75 -8.75 24.57
CA ASN A 303 19.56 -9.88 24.10
C ASN A 303 19.11 -10.48 22.76
N HIS A 304 18.14 -9.87 22.09
CA HIS A 304 17.66 -10.35 20.80
C HIS A 304 18.50 -9.79 19.66
N PRO A 305 18.70 -10.56 18.56
CA PRO A 305 19.40 -10.06 17.38
C PRO A 305 18.67 -8.84 16.81
N ARG A 306 19.44 -7.80 16.49
CA ARG A 306 18.90 -6.52 16.01
C ARG A 306 19.56 -6.11 14.70
N VAL A 307 18.76 -5.54 13.82
CA VAL A 307 19.24 -4.90 12.59
C VAL A 307 18.69 -3.48 12.56
N GLU A 308 19.57 -2.50 12.59
CA GLU A 308 19.21 -1.10 12.41
C GLU A 308 19.04 -0.81 10.93
N VAL A 309 18.01 0.00 10.60
CA VAL A 309 17.75 0.53 9.27
C VAL A 309 18.04 2.03 9.28
N PRO A 310 19.27 2.45 8.97
CA PRO A 310 19.63 3.86 8.97
C PRO A 310 19.00 4.62 7.79
N PRO A 311 19.08 5.96 7.74
CA PRO A 311 18.82 6.72 6.52
C PRO A 311 19.66 6.22 5.34
N LEU A 312 19.23 6.43 4.09
CA LEU A 312 19.95 5.94 2.89
C LEU A 312 21.29 6.63 2.67
N GLY A 313 21.45 7.84 3.15
CA GLY A 313 22.52 8.73 2.75
C GLY A 313 22.21 9.49 1.44
N PRO A 314 22.92 10.62 1.20
CA PRO A 314 22.60 11.51 0.08
C PRO A 314 22.71 10.85 -1.30
N ASP A 315 23.72 9.99 -1.49
CA ASP A 315 23.99 9.36 -2.79
C ASP A 315 22.90 8.34 -3.16
N LEU A 316 22.55 7.42 -2.27
CA LEU A 316 21.47 6.46 -2.50
C LEU A 316 20.11 7.17 -2.54
N GLY A 317 19.91 8.23 -1.75
CA GLY A 317 18.71 9.07 -1.82
C GLY A 317 18.53 9.72 -3.19
N ARG A 318 19.61 10.25 -3.77
CA ARG A 318 19.64 10.77 -5.13
C ARG A 318 19.31 9.71 -6.16
N GLU A 319 19.95 8.54 -6.06
CA GLU A 319 19.72 7.40 -6.96
C GLU A 319 18.24 6.95 -6.90
N LEU A 320 17.65 6.91 -5.71
CA LEU A 320 16.22 6.61 -5.52
C LEU A 320 15.32 7.60 -6.27
N ILE A 321 15.58 8.89 -6.15
CA ILE A 321 14.78 9.93 -6.85
C ILE A 321 14.94 9.78 -8.37
N TYR A 322 16.16 9.60 -8.89
CA TYR A 322 16.37 9.39 -10.32
C TYR A 322 15.67 8.13 -10.82
N HIS A 323 15.69 7.05 -10.05
CA HIS A 323 14.98 5.83 -10.41
C HIS A 323 13.46 6.04 -10.46
N LEU A 324 12.90 6.76 -9.49
CA LEU A 324 11.48 7.12 -9.47
C LEU A 324 11.10 8.01 -10.67
N MET A 325 11.96 8.98 -11.04
CA MET A 325 11.76 9.82 -12.21
C MET A 325 11.77 9.00 -13.51
N LYS A 326 12.74 8.09 -13.64
CA LYS A 326 12.86 7.22 -14.81
C LYS A 326 11.66 6.29 -15.00
N LEU A 327 11.07 5.79 -13.92
CA LEU A 327 9.84 4.98 -13.97
C LEU A 327 8.64 5.74 -14.53
N GLN A 328 8.71 7.07 -14.61
CA GLN A 328 7.67 7.92 -15.16
C GLN A 328 8.10 8.64 -16.45
N ASP A 329 9.18 8.19 -17.08
CA ASP A 329 9.77 8.77 -18.29
C ASP A 329 10.08 10.27 -18.13
N ARG A 330 10.55 10.67 -16.93
CA ARG A 330 10.90 12.06 -16.59
C ARG A 330 12.39 12.22 -16.29
N THR A 331 12.88 13.42 -16.52
CA THR A 331 14.24 13.83 -16.19
C THR A 331 14.22 15.10 -15.33
N ILE A 332 15.23 15.25 -14.50
CA ILE A 332 15.42 16.43 -13.66
C ILE A 332 16.48 17.33 -14.30
N ASN A 333 16.24 18.64 -14.36
CA ASN A 333 17.23 19.60 -14.84
C ASN A 333 18.33 19.88 -13.79
N ASN A 334 19.43 20.50 -14.21
CA ASN A 334 20.58 20.75 -13.34
C ASN A 334 20.26 21.65 -12.13
N TYR A 335 19.33 22.57 -12.26
CA TYR A 335 18.92 23.45 -11.17
C TYR A 335 18.18 22.66 -10.09
N HIS A 336 17.15 21.92 -10.46
CA HIS A 336 16.41 21.08 -9.53
C HIS A 336 17.28 19.96 -8.93
N SER A 337 18.21 19.41 -9.71
CA SER A 337 19.16 18.41 -9.20
C SER A 337 20.01 18.92 -8.04
N ARG A 338 20.49 20.18 -8.12
CA ARG A 338 21.23 20.83 -7.02
C ARG A 338 20.36 21.04 -5.78
N LEU A 339 19.12 21.50 -5.96
CA LEU A 339 18.18 21.68 -4.85
C LEU A 339 17.90 20.35 -4.13
N VAL A 340 17.70 19.29 -4.91
CA VAL A 340 17.50 17.93 -4.37
C VAL A 340 18.72 17.47 -3.58
N LEU A 341 19.92 17.64 -4.09
CA LEU A 341 21.15 17.27 -3.38
C LEU A 341 21.28 17.98 -2.03
N ASN A 342 21.10 19.29 -2.01
CA ASN A 342 21.14 20.08 -0.78
C ASN A 342 20.07 19.61 0.23
N ALA A 343 18.88 19.27 -0.24
CA ALA A 343 17.82 18.74 0.63
C ALA A 343 18.16 17.35 1.21
N LEU A 344 18.80 16.49 0.41
CA LEU A 344 19.22 15.15 0.83
C LEU A 344 20.38 15.14 1.84
N GLU A 345 21.22 16.19 1.86
CA GLU A 345 22.24 16.38 2.90
C GLU A 345 21.61 16.56 4.29
N ASN A 346 20.43 17.17 4.35
CA ASN A 346 19.70 17.39 5.61
C ASN A 346 18.81 16.20 5.99
N CYS A 347 18.22 15.53 5.01
CA CYS A 347 17.34 14.38 5.25
C CYS A 347 17.40 13.41 4.07
N SER A 348 17.93 12.22 4.30
CA SER A 348 18.04 11.15 3.29
C SER A 348 17.18 9.93 3.59
N LEU A 349 16.08 10.12 4.34
CA LEU A 349 15.09 9.06 4.55
C LEU A 349 14.35 8.73 3.24
N PRO A 350 14.08 7.45 2.94
CA PRO A 350 13.31 7.04 1.76
C PRO A 350 11.96 7.74 1.60
N ILE A 351 11.26 8.00 2.71
CA ILE A 351 9.98 8.73 2.67
C ILE A 351 10.19 10.18 2.21
N PHE A 352 11.26 10.84 2.68
CA PHE A 352 11.60 12.19 2.23
C PHE A 352 11.95 12.22 0.74
N CYS A 353 12.72 11.25 0.25
CA CYS A 353 13.00 11.12 -1.19
C CYS A 353 11.72 11.00 -2.03
N ARG A 354 10.73 10.23 -1.56
CA ARG A 354 9.42 10.11 -2.22
C ARG A 354 8.61 11.40 -2.18
N LEU A 355 8.66 12.15 -1.09
CA LEU A 355 7.99 13.46 -0.98
C LEU A 355 8.63 14.46 -1.95
N VAL A 356 9.96 14.57 -1.95
CA VAL A 356 10.70 15.41 -2.91
C VAL A 356 10.35 15.03 -4.35
N PHE A 357 10.35 13.74 -4.67
CA PHE A 357 9.92 13.28 -5.99
C PHE A 357 8.48 13.73 -6.34
N THR A 358 7.57 13.71 -5.38
CA THR A 358 6.18 14.14 -5.59
C THR A 358 6.08 15.64 -5.89
N GLU A 359 6.90 16.46 -5.22
CA GLU A 359 6.94 17.91 -5.42
C GLU A 359 7.57 18.33 -6.77
N ILE A 360 8.60 17.62 -7.23
CA ILE A 360 9.28 17.91 -8.50
C ILE A 360 8.62 17.23 -9.72
N ARG A 361 7.60 16.43 -9.48
CA ARG A 361 6.82 15.74 -10.51
C ARG A 361 5.84 16.67 -11.19
#